data_0801bb341d1067ebd02fcf080b7180b1
#
_entry.id   0801bb341d1067ebd02fcf080b7180b1
#
_cell.length_a   1.000
_cell.length_b   1.000
_cell.length_c   1.000
_cell.angle_alpha   90.00
_cell.angle_beta   90.00
_cell.angle_gamma   90.00
#
_symmetry.space_group_name_H-M   'P 1'
#
loop_
_entity.id
_entity.type
_entity.pdbx_description
1 polymer ?
#
loop_
_entity_poly.entity_id
_entity_poly.type
_entity_poly.pdbx_seq_one_letter_code
_entity_poly.pdbx_strand_id
1 'polypeptide(L)'
;MEHPSRDLSTLPKAHLHLHFTGSMRPSTLLELADKYGVHLPEALKGGTPPQLRATDERGWFRFQRLYDIARSCLRAPEDIQRLVREAAQEDVRDGSGWLEIQVDPTSYAPHLGGLIPALEVILDAVDAASRETGLGMRVLVAANRMKHPLEARTLARLAVRYADRGVVGFGLSNDERRGMARDFDRAFAIAREGGLLAAPHGGELTGPSSVRDCLDDLRASRVGHGVRAAEDERLLRKLAERGVTCEVCPASNVALGVYEKHEDVPLRTLFEAGVPLALGADDPLLFGSRLAAQYELARRHHGFTDAELAELARQSVRGSAAPEDVRKSLLAGIDDWLAG
;
A
#
# COMPACT_ATOMS: atom_id res chain seq x y z
N MET A 1 33.90 -14.65 -8.36
CA MET A 1 33.88 -13.15 -8.30
C MET A 1 32.43 -12.79 -8.08
N GLU A 2 32.10 -12.29 -6.89
CA GLU A 2 30.77 -11.74 -6.65
C GLU A 2 30.60 -10.52 -7.54
N HIS A 3 29.64 -10.54 -8.43
CA HIS A 3 29.26 -9.35 -9.18
C HIS A 3 28.78 -8.30 -8.15
N PRO A 4 29.18 -7.03 -8.29
CA PRO A 4 28.65 -5.99 -7.42
C PRO A 4 27.12 -5.99 -7.52
N SER A 5 26.46 -5.91 -6.38
CA SER A 5 24.99 -5.86 -6.33
C SER A 5 24.47 -4.64 -7.10
N ARG A 6 23.46 -4.84 -7.95
CA ARG A 6 22.87 -3.77 -8.77
C ARG A 6 22.14 -2.76 -7.90
N ASP A 7 22.08 -1.52 -8.35
CA ASP A 7 21.31 -0.46 -7.69
C ASP A 7 19.81 -0.70 -7.83
N LEU A 8 19.15 -0.91 -6.71
CA LEU A 8 17.71 -1.18 -6.66
C LEU A 8 16.85 0.06 -6.91
N SER A 9 17.41 1.27 -6.79
CA SER A 9 16.71 2.50 -7.15
C SER A 9 16.52 2.66 -8.66
N THR A 10 17.28 1.92 -9.45
CA THR A 10 17.17 1.90 -10.93
C THR A 10 16.36 0.71 -11.46
N LEU A 11 16.00 -0.26 -10.61
CA LEU A 11 15.13 -1.38 -10.99
C LEU A 11 13.71 -0.87 -11.23
N PRO A 12 13.16 -0.95 -12.46
CA PRO A 12 11.77 -0.58 -12.68
C PRO A 12 10.82 -1.52 -11.92
N LYS A 13 9.78 -0.97 -11.32
CA LYS A 13 8.81 -1.74 -10.52
C LYS A 13 7.48 -0.99 -10.40
N ALA A 14 6.44 -1.67 -9.92
CA ALA A 14 5.20 -1.06 -9.52
C ALA A 14 5.07 -1.02 -7.99
N HIS A 15 4.51 0.06 -7.45
CA HIS A 15 4.21 0.23 -6.03
C HIS A 15 2.70 0.13 -5.82
N LEU A 16 2.23 -0.96 -5.21
CA LEU A 16 0.80 -1.29 -5.11
C LEU A 16 0.23 -1.04 -3.71
N HIS A 17 1.10 -0.86 -2.70
CA HIS A 17 0.70 -0.72 -1.31
C HIS A 17 1.37 0.48 -0.63
N LEU A 18 0.71 1.63 -0.74
CA LEU A 18 1.12 2.89 -0.12
C LEU A 18 -0.10 3.62 0.40
N HIS A 19 -0.13 3.93 1.69
CA HIS A 19 -1.22 4.70 2.29
C HIS A 19 -1.01 6.20 2.15
N PHE A 20 -2.11 6.92 1.87
CA PHE A 20 -2.11 8.34 1.53
C PHE A 20 -1.41 9.20 2.58
N THR A 21 -1.93 9.25 3.83
CA THR A 21 -1.26 10.01 4.90
C THR A 21 0.13 9.47 5.22
N GLY A 22 0.30 8.15 5.20
CA GLY A 22 1.57 7.48 5.49
C GLY A 22 2.68 7.77 4.49
N SER A 23 2.35 8.24 3.28
CA SER A 23 3.34 8.64 2.27
C SER A 23 4.00 9.99 2.55
N MET A 24 3.47 10.80 3.47
CA MET A 24 3.94 12.15 3.79
C MET A 24 5.42 12.14 4.23
N ARG A 25 6.18 13.14 3.77
CA ARG A 25 7.54 13.36 4.29
C ARG A 25 7.48 13.86 5.73
N PRO A 26 8.42 13.44 6.60
CA PRO A 26 8.50 13.97 7.96
C PRO A 26 8.64 15.50 8.01
N SER A 27 9.42 16.11 7.11
CA SER A 27 9.56 17.57 7.02
C SER A 27 8.23 18.26 6.70
N THR A 28 7.45 17.68 5.79
CA THR A 28 6.12 18.21 5.42
C THR A 28 5.14 18.11 6.59
N LEU A 29 5.18 17.00 7.35
CA LEU A 29 4.38 16.89 8.57
C LEU A 29 4.72 17.98 9.58
N LEU A 30 6.03 18.25 9.82
CA LEU A 30 6.47 19.30 10.75
C LEU A 30 5.98 20.69 10.32
N GLU A 31 6.13 21.03 9.04
CA GLU A 31 5.69 22.32 8.49
C GLU A 31 4.16 22.48 8.55
N LEU A 32 3.38 21.43 8.21
CA LEU A 32 1.94 21.48 8.28
C LEU A 32 1.43 21.52 9.73
N ALA A 33 2.10 20.82 10.64
CA ALA A 33 1.76 20.88 12.05
C ALA A 33 1.97 22.28 12.63
N ASP A 34 3.06 22.95 12.27
CA ASP A 34 3.31 24.35 12.64
C ASP A 34 2.24 25.27 12.03
N LYS A 35 1.98 25.16 10.71
CA LYS A 35 0.95 25.91 9.98
C LYS A 35 -0.42 25.86 10.65
N TYR A 36 -0.80 24.71 11.20
CA TYR A 36 -2.13 24.49 11.77
C TYR A 36 -2.15 24.44 13.31
N GLY A 37 -1.04 24.69 13.98
CA GLY A 37 -0.91 24.65 15.42
C GLY A 37 -1.18 23.26 16.01
N VAL A 38 -0.82 22.19 15.28
CA VAL A 38 -1.02 20.81 15.73
C VAL A 38 0.18 20.38 16.58
N HIS A 39 -0.07 19.98 17.82
CA HIS A 39 0.99 19.46 18.69
C HIS A 39 1.33 18.03 18.30
N LEU A 40 2.55 17.82 17.79
CA LEU A 40 3.06 16.50 17.43
C LEU A 40 3.67 15.79 18.64
N PRO A 41 3.37 14.49 18.85
CA PRO A 41 4.12 13.63 19.78
C PRO A 41 5.58 13.49 19.33
N GLU A 42 6.49 13.22 20.28
CA GLU A 42 7.91 13.03 19.99
C GLU A 42 8.17 11.93 18.93
N ALA A 43 7.34 10.88 18.94
CA ALA A 43 7.42 9.79 17.96
C ALA A 43 7.24 10.25 16.48
N LEU A 44 6.62 11.41 16.24
CA LEU A 44 6.46 12.00 14.91
C LEU A 44 7.46 13.12 14.62
N LYS A 45 8.25 13.55 15.61
CA LYS A 45 9.28 14.59 15.46
C LYS A 45 10.67 14.03 15.22
N GLY A 46 10.93 12.81 15.71
CA GLY A 46 12.23 12.17 15.64
C GLY A 46 12.44 11.42 14.32
N GLY A 47 13.67 11.35 13.84
CA GLY A 47 14.04 10.61 12.63
C GLY A 47 14.04 9.08 12.78
N THR A 48 13.71 8.54 13.97
CA THR A 48 13.66 7.09 14.21
C THR A 48 12.21 6.63 14.29
N PRO A 49 11.81 5.66 13.46
CA PRO A 49 10.46 5.12 13.49
C PRO A 49 10.09 4.57 14.87
N PRO A 50 8.87 4.82 15.35
CA PRO A 50 8.44 4.30 16.64
C PRO A 50 8.29 2.76 16.60
N GLN A 51 8.74 2.09 17.66
CA GLN A 51 8.47 0.67 17.87
C GLN A 51 7.02 0.52 18.38
N LEU A 52 6.13 0.08 17.49
CA LEU A 52 4.69 0.20 17.74
C LEU A 52 4.08 -1.02 18.41
N ARG A 53 4.63 -2.22 18.25
CA ARG A 53 4.07 -3.49 18.79
C ARG A 53 2.55 -3.55 18.70
N ALA A 54 2.04 -3.39 17.47
CA ALA A 54 0.61 -3.26 17.21
C ALA A 54 -0.15 -4.60 17.18
N THR A 55 0.52 -5.68 17.57
CA THR A 55 -0.10 -7.02 17.69
C THR A 55 -1.15 -7.11 18.78
N ASP A 56 -1.12 -6.21 19.76
CA ASP A 56 -2.21 -6.02 20.72
C ASP A 56 -3.06 -4.77 20.41
N GLU A 57 -4.25 -4.68 21.01
CA GLU A 57 -5.17 -3.55 20.79
C GLU A 57 -4.55 -2.20 21.22
N ARG A 58 -3.74 -2.18 22.29
CA ARG A 58 -3.12 -0.93 22.79
C ARG A 58 -2.03 -0.43 21.85
N GLY A 59 -1.25 -1.34 21.30
CA GLY A 59 -0.21 -1.01 20.31
C GLY A 59 -0.83 -0.48 19.03
N TRP A 60 -1.87 -1.14 18.52
CA TRP A 60 -2.61 -0.67 17.36
C TRP A 60 -3.25 0.71 17.60
N PHE A 61 -3.84 0.93 18.76
CA PHE A 61 -4.41 2.22 19.11
C PHE A 61 -3.36 3.34 19.12
N ARG A 62 -2.13 3.05 19.61
CA ARG A 62 -1.02 4.01 19.54
C ARG A 62 -0.62 4.32 18.10
N PHE A 63 -0.49 3.31 17.25
CA PHE A 63 -0.21 3.48 15.82
C PHE A 63 -1.29 4.34 15.16
N GLN A 64 -2.56 3.97 15.32
CA GLN A 64 -3.68 4.69 14.73
C GLN A 64 -3.74 6.15 15.21
N ARG A 65 -3.43 6.41 16.49
CA ARG A 65 -3.38 7.77 17.01
C ARG A 65 -2.28 8.62 16.35
N LEU A 66 -1.10 8.07 16.09
CA LEU A 66 -0.04 8.78 15.37
C LEU A 66 -0.47 9.08 13.94
N TYR A 67 -1.05 8.10 13.28
CA TYR A 67 -1.60 8.25 11.93
C TYR A 67 -2.69 9.34 11.88
N ASP A 68 -3.63 9.34 12.82
CA ASP A 68 -4.72 10.32 12.90
C ASP A 68 -4.20 11.75 13.16
N ILE A 69 -3.17 11.90 13.98
CA ILE A 69 -2.52 13.20 14.20
C ILE A 69 -1.87 13.69 12.91
N ALA A 70 -1.11 12.86 12.21
CA ALA A 70 -0.51 13.22 10.93
C ALA A 70 -1.59 13.60 9.90
N ARG A 71 -2.66 12.81 9.80
CA ARG A 71 -3.80 13.07 8.91
C ARG A 71 -4.50 14.39 9.22
N SER A 72 -4.60 14.77 10.50
CA SER A 72 -5.23 16.03 10.92
C SER A 72 -4.49 17.29 10.44
N CYS A 73 -3.27 17.15 9.92
CA CYS A 73 -2.50 18.23 9.31
C CYS A 73 -2.84 18.46 7.83
N LEU A 74 -3.64 17.60 7.19
CA LEU A 74 -4.07 17.73 5.80
C LEU A 74 -5.45 18.38 5.73
N ARG A 75 -5.50 19.70 5.58
CA ARG A 75 -6.75 20.48 5.75
C ARG A 75 -7.15 21.28 4.52
N ALA A 76 -6.25 21.49 3.57
CA ALA A 76 -6.50 22.30 2.38
C ALA A 76 -6.13 21.53 1.11
N PRO A 77 -6.69 21.89 -0.06
CA PRO A 77 -6.31 21.28 -1.34
C PRO A 77 -4.81 21.33 -1.61
N GLU A 78 -4.12 22.40 -1.22
CA GLU A 78 -2.69 22.59 -1.40
C GLU A 78 -1.86 21.58 -0.59
N ASP A 79 -2.34 21.21 0.60
CA ASP A 79 -1.68 20.20 1.46
C ASP A 79 -1.76 18.83 0.79
N ILE A 80 -2.92 18.50 0.20
CA ILE A 80 -3.16 17.28 -0.57
C ILE A 80 -2.26 17.24 -1.82
N GLN A 81 -2.23 18.34 -2.59
CA GLN A 81 -1.39 18.47 -3.80
C GLN A 81 0.08 18.29 -3.46
N ARG A 82 0.55 18.90 -2.36
CA ARG A 82 1.93 18.76 -1.90
C ARG A 82 2.26 17.33 -1.53
N LEU A 83 1.41 16.68 -0.73
CA LEU A 83 1.61 15.28 -0.31
C LEU A 83 1.73 14.35 -1.52
N VAL A 84 0.78 14.43 -2.46
CA VAL A 84 0.74 13.55 -3.63
C VAL A 84 1.95 13.78 -4.54
N ARG A 85 2.33 15.03 -4.78
CA ARG A 85 3.53 15.38 -5.56
C ARG A 85 4.80 14.81 -4.90
N GLU A 86 4.94 14.98 -3.59
CA GLU A 86 6.09 14.46 -2.85
C GLU A 86 6.12 12.92 -2.86
N ALA A 87 4.98 12.25 -2.71
CA ALA A 87 4.89 10.79 -2.84
C ALA A 87 5.35 10.31 -4.22
N ALA A 88 4.90 10.98 -5.29
CA ALA A 88 5.34 10.67 -6.65
C ALA A 88 6.86 10.85 -6.84
N GLN A 89 7.41 11.96 -6.32
CA GLN A 89 8.86 12.22 -6.39
C GLN A 89 9.69 11.16 -5.68
N GLU A 90 9.25 10.69 -4.50
CA GLU A 90 9.93 9.62 -3.76
C GLU A 90 9.85 8.30 -4.52
N ASP A 91 8.70 7.96 -5.07
CA ASP A 91 8.51 6.74 -5.84
C ASP A 91 9.39 6.69 -7.10
N VAL A 92 9.47 7.82 -7.83
CA VAL A 92 10.40 7.94 -8.99
C VAL A 92 11.85 7.73 -8.57
N ARG A 93 12.29 8.31 -7.44
CA ARG A 93 13.64 8.10 -6.90
C ARG A 93 13.91 6.64 -6.56
N ASP A 94 12.89 5.91 -6.17
CA ASP A 94 12.97 4.49 -5.83
C ASP A 94 12.84 3.55 -7.05
N GLY A 95 12.72 4.11 -8.26
CA GLY A 95 12.60 3.36 -9.51
C GLY A 95 11.19 2.86 -9.81
N SER A 96 10.17 3.38 -9.12
CA SER A 96 8.77 3.07 -9.45
C SER A 96 8.39 3.73 -10.78
N GLY A 97 7.76 2.96 -11.66
CA GLY A 97 7.13 3.49 -12.89
C GLY A 97 5.61 3.47 -12.84
N TRP A 98 5.04 2.90 -11.77
CA TRP A 98 3.60 2.86 -11.51
C TRP A 98 3.31 2.86 -10.02
N LEU A 99 2.42 3.74 -9.56
CA LEU A 99 2.00 3.86 -8.16
C LEU A 99 0.48 3.76 -8.03
N GLU A 100 0.01 2.92 -7.12
CA GLU A 100 -1.39 2.86 -6.69
C GLU A 100 -1.49 3.28 -5.23
N ILE A 101 -1.96 4.51 -4.98
CA ILE A 101 -2.04 5.07 -3.63
C ILE A 101 -3.42 4.80 -3.01
N GLN A 102 -3.44 4.29 -1.77
CA GLN A 102 -4.66 3.93 -1.06
C GLN A 102 -5.15 5.08 -0.17
N VAL A 103 -6.44 5.42 -0.27
CA VAL A 103 -7.04 6.52 0.49
C VAL A 103 -8.46 6.21 0.96
N ASP A 104 -8.77 6.56 2.22
CA ASP A 104 -10.14 6.73 2.70
C ASP A 104 -10.53 8.22 2.62
N PRO A 105 -11.25 8.66 1.57
CA PRO A 105 -11.58 10.06 1.36
C PRO A 105 -12.52 10.62 2.45
N THR A 106 -13.22 9.77 3.21
CA THR A 106 -14.10 10.23 4.31
C THR A 106 -13.33 10.95 5.39
N SER A 107 -12.04 10.64 5.53
CA SER A 107 -11.16 11.25 6.54
C SER A 107 -10.81 12.71 6.24
N TYR A 108 -10.88 13.12 4.99
CA TYR A 108 -10.55 14.49 4.51
C TYR A 108 -11.80 15.31 4.18
N ALA A 109 -12.94 14.65 4.02
CA ALA A 109 -14.22 15.28 3.69
C ALA A 109 -14.60 16.48 4.58
N PRO A 110 -14.38 16.46 5.91
CA PRO A 110 -14.72 17.60 6.77
C PRO A 110 -13.97 18.89 6.44
N HIS A 111 -12.74 18.77 5.90
CA HIS A 111 -11.90 19.92 5.55
C HIS A 111 -12.00 20.33 4.09
N LEU A 112 -12.45 19.42 3.21
CA LEU A 112 -12.47 19.63 1.76
C LEU A 112 -13.89 19.80 1.20
N GLY A 113 -14.87 20.13 2.05
CA GLY A 113 -16.23 20.45 1.60
C GLY A 113 -17.13 19.26 1.32
N GLY A 114 -16.74 18.07 1.74
CA GLY A 114 -17.54 16.84 1.61
C GLY A 114 -16.81 15.71 0.91
N LEU A 115 -17.45 14.55 0.83
CA LEU A 115 -16.83 13.33 0.34
C LEU A 115 -16.46 13.39 -1.17
N ILE A 116 -17.36 13.95 -1.98
CA ILE A 116 -17.14 14.10 -3.43
C ILE A 116 -16.00 15.09 -3.69
N PRO A 117 -16.03 16.34 -3.18
CA PRO A 117 -14.93 17.28 -3.37
C PRO A 117 -13.59 16.74 -2.85
N ALA A 118 -13.59 16.01 -1.73
CA ALA A 118 -12.35 15.43 -1.20
C ALA A 118 -11.73 14.43 -2.18
N LEU A 119 -12.52 13.54 -2.77
CA LEU A 119 -12.02 12.60 -3.78
C LEU A 119 -11.57 13.33 -5.05
N GLU A 120 -12.31 14.34 -5.51
CA GLU A 120 -11.93 15.13 -6.70
C GLU A 120 -10.60 15.85 -6.49
N VAL A 121 -10.38 16.49 -5.35
CA VAL A 121 -9.09 17.14 -5.01
C VAL A 121 -7.95 16.13 -5.03
N ILE A 122 -8.16 14.92 -4.50
CA ILE A 122 -7.15 13.86 -4.51
C ILE A 122 -6.84 13.41 -5.94
N LEU A 123 -7.86 13.16 -6.77
CA LEU A 123 -7.68 12.73 -8.15
C LEU A 123 -7.00 13.80 -9.00
N ASP A 124 -7.37 15.06 -8.85
CA ASP A 124 -6.72 16.19 -9.54
C ASP A 124 -5.24 16.32 -9.12
N ALA A 125 -4.93 16.10 -7.83
CA ALA A 125 -3.56 16.08 -7.33
C ALA A 125 -2.74 14.91 -7.93
N VAL A 126 -3.34 13.72 -8.03
CA VAL A 126 -2.73 12.53 -8.65
C VAL A 126 -2.45 12.79 -10.13
N ASP A 127 -3.40 13.34 -10.87
CA ASP A 127 -3.23 13.67 -12.29
C ASP A 127 -2.14 14.74 -12.50
N ALA A 128 -2.08 15.76 -11.63
CA ALA A 128 -1.05 16.79 -11.69
C ALA A 128 0.36 16.22 -11.40
N ALA A 129 0.50 15.43 -10.33
CA ALA A 129 1.77 14.80 -9.96
C ALA A 129 2.24 13.80 -11.03
N SER A 130 1.33 13.02 -11.60
CA SER A 130 1.63 12.09 -12.70
C SER A 130 2.20 12.82 -13.93
N ARG A 131 1.58 13.96 -14.33
CA ARG A 131 2.10 14.79 -15.43
C ARG A 131 3.45 15.43 -15.13
N GLU A 132 3.65 15.90 -13.89
CA GLU A 132 4.89 16.57 -13.46
C GLU A 132 6.08 15.62 -13.43
N THR A 133 5.86 14.40 -12.93
CA THR A 133 6.93 13.43 -12.67
C THR A 133 7.12 12.37 -13.75
N GLY A 134 6.12 12.19 -14.62
CA GLY A 134 6.09 11.10 -15.59
C GLY A 134 5.68 9.73 -14.98
N LEU A 135 5.47 9.66 -13.66
CA LEU A 135 5.03 8.46 -12.97
C LEU A 135 3.56 8.16 -13.29
N GLY A 136 3.25 6.94 -13.74
CA GLY A 136 1.87 6.50 -13.80
C GLY A 136 1.28 6.36 -12.39
N MET A 137 0.20 7.10 -12.08
CA MET A 137 -0.42 7.06 -10.75
C MET A 137 -1.91 6.80 -10.83
N ARG A 138 -2.44 6.02 -9.88
CA ARG A 138 -3.88 5.75 -9.72
C ARG A 138 -4.24 5.67 -8.24
N VAL A 139 -5.55 5.67 -7.97
CA VAL A 139 -6.11 5.67 -6.62
C VAL A 139 -6.83 4.36 -6.33
N LEU A 140 -6.57 3.77 -5.17
CA LEU A 140 -7.46 2.78 -4.54
C LEU A 140 -8.27 3.50 -3.45
N VAL A 141 -9.59 3.47 -3.56
CA VAL A 141 -10.46 3.94 -2.48
C VAL A 141 -10.59 2.82 -1.45
N ALA A 142 -10.14 3.07 -0.22
CA ALA A 142 -10.16 2.09 0.86
C ALA A 142 -11.26 2.41 1.88
N ALA A 143 -12.12 1.43 2.15
CA ALA A 143 -13.05 1.50 3.27
C ALA A 143 -12.33 1.18 4.58
N ASN A 144 -12.80 1.78 5.67
CA ASN A 144 -12.32 1.50 7.01
C ASN A 144 -13.19 0.45 7.68
N ARG A 145 -12.61 -0.71 8.03
CA ARG A 145 -13.37 -1.82 8.66
C ARG A 145 -13.90 -1.52 10.06
N MET A 146 -13.41 -0.44 10.70
CA MET A 146 -13.93 0.04 11.98
C MET A 146 -15.25 0.82 11.85
N LYS A 147 -15.62 1.21 10.62
CA LYS A 147 -16.85 1.91 10.30
C LYS A 147 -17.96 0.93 9.90
N HIS A 148 -19.20 1.42 9.89
CA HIS A 148 -20.33 0.60 9.52
C HIS A 148 -20.26 0.16 8.03
N PRO A 149 -20.57 -1.11 7.68
CA PRO A 149 -20.48 -1.60 6.29
C PRO A 149 -21.31 -0.82 5.26
N LEU A 150 -22.35 -0.10 5.68
CA LEU A 150 -23.09 0.80 4.79
C LEU A 150 -22.26 1.97 4.29
N GLU A 151 -21.30 2.48 5.07
CA GLU A 151 -20.36 3.51 4.60
C GLU A 151 -19.47 2.96 3.49
N ALA A 152 -18.99 1.72 3.64
CA ALA A 152 -18.21 1.05 2.61
C ALA A 152 -19.00 0.90 1.30
N ARG A 153 -20.32 0.62 1.36
CA ARG A 153 -21.16 0.58 0.14
C ARG A 153 -21.27 1.95 -0.53
N THR A 154 -21.36 3.01 0.24
CA THR A 154 -21.37 4.39 -0.28
C THR A 154 -20.04 4.71 -0.94
N LEU A 155 -18.92 4.37 -0.31
CA LEU A 155 -17.58 4.53 -0.87
C LEU A 155 -17.38 3.71 -2.13
N ALA A 156 -17.87 2.45 -2.17
CA ALA A 156 -17.75 1.61 -3.35
C ALA A 156 -18.51 2.22 -4.56
N ARG A 157 -19.73 2.74 -4.36
CA ARG A 157 -20.47 3.46 -5.43
C ARG A 157 -19.74 4.71 -5.89
N LEU A 158 -19.14 5.46 -4.94
CA LEU A 158 -18.35 6.63 -5.27
C LEU A 158 -17.10 6.22 -6.07
N ALA A 159 -16.37 5.21 -5.64
CA ALA A 159 -15.20 4.68 -6.34
C ALA A 159 -15.54 4.28 -7.80
N VAL A 160 -16.60 3.54 -8.00
CA VAL A 160 -17.10 3.15 -9.34
C VAL A 160 -17.42 4.37 -10.20
N ARG A 161 -18.06 5.41 -9.65
CA ARG A 161 -18.36 6.65 -10.38
C ARG A 161 -17.12 7.35 -10.93
N TYR A 162 -15.97 7.16 -10.26
CA TYR A 162 -14.69 7.80 -10.63
C TYR A 162 -13.69 6.80 -11.25
N ALA A 163 -14.15 5.62 -11.68
CA ALA A 163 -13.28 4.63 -12.33
C ALA A 163 -12.59 5.22 -13.58
N ASP A 164 -13.33 5.92 -14.43
CA ASP A 164 -12.80 6.58 -15.63
C ASP A 164 -11.92 7.81 -15.33
N ARG A 165 -11.89 8.26 -14.05
CA ARG A 165 -11.10 9.40 -13.57
C ARG A 165 -9.87 8.97 -12.77
N GLY A 166 -9.53 7.68 -12.75
CA GLY A 166 -8.31 7.18 -12.14
C GLY A 166 -8.46 6.41 -10.84
N VAL A 167 -9.68 6.07 -10.42
CA VAL A 167 -9.91 5.06 -9.39
C VAL A 167 -9.84 3.68 -10.03
N VAL A 168 -8.89 2.84 -9.59
CA VAL A 168 -8.66 1.51 -10.19
C VAL A 168 -9.03 0.35 -9.27
N GLY A 169 -9.22 0.62 -7.97
CA GLY A 169 -9.50 -0.44 -7.02
C GLY A 169 -10.28 0.02 -5.79
N PHE A 170 -10.75 -0.97 -5.05
CA PHE A 170 -11.44 -0.82 -3.78
C PHE A 170 -10.77 -1.68 -2.72
N GLY A 171 -10.41 -1.06 -1.59
CA GLY A 171 -9.71 -1.68 -0.49
C GLY A 171 -10.52 -1.72 0.81
N LEU A 172 -9.98 -2.42 1.79
CA LEU A 172 -10.47 -2.48 3.18
C LEU A 172 -9.27 -2.44 4.11
N SER A 173 -9.18 -1.46 4.98
CA SER A 173 -8.02 -1.24 5.85
C SER A 173 -8.42 -1.07 7.32
N ASN A 174 -7.44 -0.81 8.20
CA ASN A 174 -7.56 -0.66 9.65
C ASN A 174 -7.54 -2.01 10.41
N ASP A 175 -7.85 -2.01 11.72
CA ASP A 175 -7.66 -3.15 12.64
C ASP A 175 -8.32 -4.43 12.15
N GLU A 176 -7.54 -5.36 11.65
CA GLU A 176 -7.97 -6.62 11.05
C GLU A 176 -8.69 -7.54 12.06
N ARG A 177 -8.46 -7.37 13.35
CA ARG A 177 -9.14 -8.12 14.44
C ARG A 177 -10.61 -7.70 14.59
N ARG A 178 -11.03 -6.61 13.95
CA ARG A 178 -12.37 -6.05 13.98
C ARG A 178 -12.92 -5.90 12.57
N GLY A 179 -14.25 -5.94 12.41
CA GLY A 179 -14.88 -5.78 11.10
C GLY A 179 -14.48 -6.94 10.15
N MET A 180 -15.21 -8.05 10.24
CA MET A 180 -14.92 -9.24 9.43
C MET A 180 -15.10 -8.94 7.94
N ALA A 181 -14.26 -9.53 7.09
CA ALA A 181 -14.30 -9.32 5.63
C ALA A 181 -15.71 -9.55 5.05
N ARG A 182 -16.40 -10.61 5.46
CA ARG A 182 -17.77 -10.92 5.01
C ARG A 182 -18.80 -9.81 5.23
N ASP A 183 -18.61 -8.94 6.21
CA ASP A 183 -19.54 -7.84 6.47
C ASP A 183 -19.47 -6.76 5.36
N PHE A 184 -18.40 -6.77 4.59
CA PHE A 184 -18.13 -5.86 3.48
C PHE A 184 -18.39 -6.46 2.11
N ASP A 185 -18.90 -7.71 2.01
CA ASP A 185 -19.14 -8.44 0.76
C ASP A 185 -19.90 -7.62 -0.29
N ARG A 186 -20.95 -6.92 0.15
CA ARG A 186 -21.78 -6.07 -0.70
C ARG A 186 -21.07 -4.86 -1.25
N ALA A 187 -20.16 -4.26 -0.47
CA ALA A 187 -19.34 -3.14 -0.95
C ALA A 187 -18.38 -3.61 -2.04
N PHE A 188 -17.70 -4.74 -1.79
CA PHE A 188 -16.80 -5.33 -2.77
C PHE A 188 -17.52 -5.86 -4.01
N ALA A 189 -18.75 -6.40 -3.88
CA ALA A 189 -19.56 -6.75 -5.04
C ALA A 189 -19.85 -5.53 -5.93
N ILE A 190 -20.30 -4.41 -5.34
CA ILE A 190 -20.52 -3.15 -6.07
C ILE A 190 -19.25 -2.70 -6.80
N ALA A 191 -18.10 -2.72 -6.12
CA ALA A 191 -16.83 -2.30 -6.70
C ALA A 191 -16.43 -3.18 -7.90
N ARG A 192 -16.49 -4.51 -7.76
CA ARG A 192 -16.14 -5.46 -8.83
C ARG A 192 -17.10 -5.37 -10.01
N GLU A 193 -18.41 -5.27 -9.76
CA GLU A 193 -19.43 -5.07 -10.82
C GLU A 193 -19.17 -3.78 -11.60
N GLY A 194 -18.59 -2.77 -10.93
CA GLY A 194 -18.14 -1.52 -11.57
C GLY A 194 -16.74 -1.59 -12.18
N GLY A 195 -16.13 -2.78 -12.28
CA GLY A 195 -14.83 -2.98 -12.94
C GLY A 195 -13.60 -2.66 -12.07
N LEU A 196 -13.75 -2.40 -10.77
CA LEU A 196 -12.65 -2.10 -9.87
C LEU A 196 -11.98 -3.36 -9.33
N LEU A 197 -10.66 -3.31 -9.15
CA LEU A 197 -9.91 -4.35 -8.44
C LEU A 197 -10.34 -4.43 -6.98
N ALA A 198 -10.39 -5.64 -6.42
CA ALA A 198 -10.62 -5.88 -5.00
C ALA A 198 -9.27 -6.11 -4.30
N ALA A 199 -8.85 -5.18 -3.44
CA ALA A 199 -7.56 -5.21 -2.74
C ALA A 199 -7.73 -4.98 -1.22
N PRO A 200 -8.42 -5.88 -0.48
CA PRO A 200 -8.57 -5.77 0.96
C PRO A 200 -7.28 -6.15 1.70
N HIS A 201 -7.02 -5.55 2.88
CA HIS A 201 -6.02 -6.05 3.82
C HIS A 201 -6.48 -7.36 4.45
N GLY A 202 -5.57 -8.32 4.56
CA GLY A 202 -5.80 -9.60 5.22
C GLY A 202 -4.50 -10.33 5.53
N GLY A 203 -4.44 -11.05 6.66
CA GLY A 203 -3.26 -11.79 7.07
C GLY A 203 -2.07 -10.91 7.46
N GLU A 204 -2.33 -9.76 8.04
CA GLU A 204 -1.37 -8.90 8.71
C GLU A 204 -1.39 -9.17 10.22
N LEU A 205 -2.45 -8.72 10.89
CA LEU A 205 -2.62 -8.85 12.35
C LEU A 205 -3.28 -10.17 12.75
N THR A 206 -4.08 -10.76 11.87
CA THR A 206 -4.77 -12.04 12.08
C THR A 206 -4.24 -13.11 11.13
N GLY A 207 -4.53 -14.38 11.45
CA GLY A 207 -3.93 -15.53 10.76
C GLY A 207 -4.49 -15.80 9.36
N PRO A 208 -4.19 -17.00 8.80
CA PRO A 208 -4.57 -17.42 7.45
C PRO A 208 -6.09 -17.36 7.15
N SER A 209 -6.94 -17.46 8.18
CA SER A 209 -8.39 -17.33 8.01
C SER A 209 -8.80 -16.01 7.41
N SER A 210 -8.17 -14.90 7.81
CA SER A 210 -8.47 -13.58 7.25
C SER A 210 -8.12 -13.48 5.76
N VAL A 211 -7.02 -14.06 5.34
CA VAL A 211 -6.68 -14.15 3.91
C VAL A 211 -7.72 -14.98 3.15
N ARG A 212 -8.17 -16.11 3.73
CA ARG A 212 -9.25 -16.92 3.13
C ARG A 212 -10.53 -16.13 2.97
N ASP A 213 -10.92 -15.38 4.01
CA ASP A 213 -12.13 -14.54 3.97
C ASP A 213 -12.02 -13.45 2.88
N CYS A 214 -10.84 -12.84 2.71
CA CYS A 214 -10.60 -11.92 1.59
C CYS A 214 -10.79 -12.61 0.23
N LEU A 215 -10.31 -13.85 0.07
CA LEU A 215 -10.43 -14.60 -1.19
C LEU A 215 -11.86 -15.07 -1.45
N ASP A 216 -12.54 -15.54 -0.44
CA ASP A 216 -13.82 -16.26 -0.60
C ASP A 216 -15.03 -15.34 -0.50
N ASP A 217 -15.02 -14.38 0.44
CA ASP A 217 -16.12 -13.45 0.66
C ASP A 217 -15.97 -12.19 -0.22
N LEU A 218 -14.76 -11.61 -0.28
CA LEU A 218 -14.53 -10.37 -1.02
C LEU A 218 -14.09 -10.58 -2.46
N ARG A 219 -13.73 -11.83 -2.84
CA ARG A 219 -13.21 -12.17 -4.18
C ARG A 219 -11.99 -11.32 -4.54
N ALA A 220 -11.07 -11.21 -3.59
CA ALA A 220 -9.88 -10.39 -3.72
C ALA A 220 -9.07 -10.73 -4.98
N SER A 221 -8.70 -9.70 -5.75
CA SER A 221 -7.74 -9.78 -6.85
C SER A 221 -6.30 -9.68 -6.32
N ARG A 222 -6.14 -8.93 -5.23
CA ARG A 222 -4.90 -8.77 -4.47
C ARG A 222 -5.26 -8.75 -2.98
N VAL A 223 -4.30 -9.07 -2.14
CA VAL A 223 -4.45 -9.01 -0.67
C VAL A 223 -3.36 -8.11 -0.11
N GLY A 224 -3.75 -7.04 0.55
CA GLY A 224 -2.82 -6.20 1.31
C GLY A 224 -2.15 -7.05 2.39
N HIS A 225 -0.84 -6.98 2.49
CA HIS A 225 0.06 -7.83 3.26
C HIS A 225 0.00 -9.30 2.85
N GLY A 226 -0.95 -10.08 3.34
CA GLY A 226 -1.06 -11.52 3.05
C GLY A 226 0.03 -12.37 3.70
N VAL A 227 0.93 -11.80 4.51
CA VAL A 227 2.14 -12.46 5.02
C VAL A 227 1.84 -13.70 5.85
N ARG A 228 0.75 -13.70 6.61
CA ARG A 228 0.38 -14.83 7.46
C ARG A 228 -0.29 -15.99 6.69
N ALA A 229 -0.48 -15.84 5.37
CA ALA A 229 -0.81 -16.99 4.52
C ALA A 229 0.26 -18.09 4.56
N ALA A 230 1.52 -17.73 4.86
CA ALA A 230 2.62 -18.66 5.01
C ALA A 230 2.42 -19.71 6.13
N GLU A 231 1.50 -19.47 7.06
CA GLU A 231 1.14 -20.40 8.13
C GLU A 231 0.21 -21.55 7.65
N ASP A 232 -0.23 -21.56 6.37
CA ASP A 232 -1.14 -22.56 5.81
C ASP A 232 -0.75 -22.91 4.35
N GLU A 233 -0.12 -24.06 4.17
CA GLU A 233 0.30 -24.54 2.85
C GLU A 233 -0.84 -24.68 1.82
N ARG A 234 -2.07 -25.02 2.27
CA ARG A 234 -3.21 -25.10 1.36
C ARG A 234 -3.62 -23.74 0.85
N LEU A 235 -3.49 -22.73 1.72
CA LEU A 235 -3.77 -21.35 1.35
C LEU A 235 -2.71 -20.80 0.40
N LEU A 236 -1.43 -21.13 0.62
CA LEU A 236 -0.35 -20.78 -0.32
C LEU A 236 -0.62 -21.32 -1.73
N ARG A 237 -0.96 -22.62 -1.84
CA ARG A 237 -1.35 -23.22 -3.13
C ARG A 237 -2.54 -22.50 -3.76
N LYS A 238 -3.57 -22.20 -2.98
CA LYS A 238 -4.77 -21.49 -3.45
C LYS A 238 -4.45 -20.10 -3.99
N LEU A 239 -3.56 -19.35 -3.32
CA LEU A 239 -3.10 -18.03 -3.77
C LEU A 239 -2.32 -18.14 -5.09
N ALA A 240 -1.38 -19.07 -5.17
CA ALA A 240 -0.56 -19.33 -6.36
C ALA A 240 -1.43 -19.75 -7.56
N GLU A 241 -2.31 -20.75 -7.38
CA GLU A 241 -3.21 -21.25 -8.43
C GLU A 241 -4.18 -20.19 -8.95
N ARG A 242 -4.66 -19.31 -8.08
CA ARG A 242 -5.57 -18.22 -8.46
C ARG A 242 -4.83 -16.98 -8.99
N GLY A 243 -3.52 -16.93 -8.88
CA GLY A 243 -2.71 -15.77 -9.28
C GLY A 243 -3.00 -14.51 -8.45
N VAL A 244 -3.39 -14.66 -7.18
CA VAL A 244 -3.70 -13.53 -6.30
C VAL A 244 -2.42 -12.96 -5.72
N THR A 245 -2.14 -11.70 -6.01
CA THR A 245 -0.92 -11.02 -5.53
C THR A 245 -1.05 -10.64 -4.05
N CYS A 246 -0.05 -11.00 -3.23
CA CYS A 246 0.10 -10.49 -1.87
C CYS A 246 1.00 -9.24 -1.89
N GLU A 247 0.51 -8.13 -1.32
CA GLU A 247 1.20 -6.84 -1.24
C GLU A 247 2.01 -6.76 0.06
N VAL A 248 3.17 -7.42 0.09
CA VAL A 248 3.96 -7.60 1.31
C VAL A 248 4.74 -6.34 1.66
N CYS A 249 4.68 -5.93 2.94
CA CYS A 249 5.35 -4.74 3.47
C CYS A 249 6.33 -5.13 4.59
N PRO A 250 7.55 -5.62 4.28
CA PRO A 250 8.46 -6.19 5.27
C PRO A 250 8.83 -5.24 6.42
N ALA A 251 9.12 -3.96 6.11
CA ALA A 251 9.46 -2.97 7.13
C ALA A 251 8.29 -2.71 8.10
N SER A 252 7.08 -2.58 7.56
CA SER A 252 5.85 -2.40 8.34
C SER A 252 5.59 -3.59 9.28
N ASN A 253 5.72 -4.81 8.75
CA ASN A 253 5.46 -6.03 9.52
C ASN A 253 6.36 -6.14 10.76
N VAL A 254 7.62 -5.66 10.67
CA VAL A 254 8.52 -5.60 11.82
C VAL A 254 8.20 -4.40 12.72
N ALA A 255 7.99 -3.22 12.16
CA ALA A 255 7.70 -2.02 12.95
C ALA A 255 6.40 -2.15 13.77
N LEU A 256 5.39 -2.83 13.23
CA LEU A 256 4.15 -3.16 13.92
C LEU A 256 4.31 -4.34 14.90
N GLY A 257 5.42 -5.07 14.83
CA GLY A 257 5.70 -6.21 15.71
C GLY A 257 4.94 -7.48 15.32
N VAL A 258 4.48 -7.58 14.09
CA VAL A 258 3.93 -8.84 13.54
C VAL A 258 5.02 -9.91 13.51
N TYR A 259 6.23 -9.50 13.18
CA TYR A 259 7.46 -10.28 13.30
C TYR A 259 8.50 -9.53 14.12
N GLU A 260 9.39 -10.26 14.82
CA GLU A 260 10.39 -9.63 15.69
C GLU A 260 11.50 -8.94 14.89
N LYS A 261 11.88 -9.52 13.76
CA LYS A 261 12.95 -9.04 12.89
C LYS A 261 12.66 -9.36 11.42
N HIS A 262 13.41 -8.74 10.53
CA HIS A 262 13.18 -8.85 9.08
C HIS A 262 13.33 -10.30 8.57
N GLU A 263 14.25 -11.07 9.12
CA GLU A 263 14.48 -12.47 8.74
C GLU A 263 13.28 -13.38 9.02
N ASP A 264 12.43 -12.99 9.97
CA ASP A 264 11.25 -13.78 10.37
C ASP A 264 10.04 -13.53 9.43
N VAL A 265 10.06 -12.45 8.64
CA VAL A 265 9.00 -12.20 7.64
C VAL A 265 9.06 -13.31 6.58
N PRO A 266 7.98 -14.06 6.32
CA PRO A 266 8.03 -15.28 5.48
C PRO A 266 8.06 -14.97 3.97
N LEU A 267 8.83 -13.95 3.57
CA LEU A 267 8.92 -13.51 2.19
C LEU A 267 9.44 -14.60 1.25
N ARG A 268 10.49 -15.32 1.69
CA ARG A 268 11.07 -16.43 0.94
C ARG A 268 10.07 -17.57 0.78
N THR A 269 9.37 -17.95 1.85
CA THR A 269 8.35 -19.01 1.84
C THR A 269 7.22 -18.70 0.85
N LEU A 270 6.72 -17.46 0.85
CA LEU A 270 5.68 -17.01 -0.09
C LEU A 270 6.18 -17.09 -1.54
N PHE A 271 7.39 -16.60 -1.80
CA PHE A 271 8.00 -16.60 -3.13
C PHE A 271 8.21 -18.01 -3.68
N GLU A 272 8.80 -18.91 -2.87
CA GLU A 272 9.05 -20.30 -3.26
C GLU A 272 7.77 -21.13 -3.43
N ALA A 273 6.70 -20.77 -2.72
CA ALA A 273 5.38 -21.35 -2.93
C ALA A 273 4.70 -20.89 -4.23
N GLY A 274 5.33 -19.97 -4.99
CA GLY A 274 4.80 -19.45 -6.25
C GLY A 274 3.66 -18.43 -6.07
N VAL A 275 3.47 -17.88 -4.87
CA VAL A 275 2.50 -16.79 -4.64
C VAL A 275 3.02 -15.53 -5.33
N PRO A 276 2.25 -14.87 -6.20
CA PRO A 276 2.64 -13.59 -6.76
C PRO A 276 2.81 -12.54 -5.65
N LEU A 277 3.92 -11.81 -5.67
CA LEU A 277 4.27 -10.83 -4.64
C LEU A 277 4.47 -9.43 -5.24
N ALA A 278 4.06 -8.42 -4.50
CA ALA A 278 4.44 -7.03 -4.73
C ALA A 278 4.94 -6.46 -3.40
N LEU A 279 6.16 -5.94 -3.37
CA LEU A 279 6.66 -5.26 -2.18
C LEU A 279 6.07 -3.86 -2.10
N GLY A 280 5.66 -3.45 -0.90
CA GLY A 280 5.06 -2.15 -0.63
C GLY A 280 5.68 -1.45 0.58
N ALA A 281 5.60 -0.13 0.60
CA ALA A 281 6.16 0.69 1.69
C ALA A 281 5.17 0.93 2.84
N ASP A 282 3.88 0.72 2.60
CA ASP A 282 2.79 0.92 3.56
C ASP A 282 2.69 2.38 4.05
N ASP A 283 3.28 2.71 5.19
CA ASP A 283 3.29 4.04 5.80
C ASP A 283 4.73 4.54 6.04
N PRO A 284 5.46 5.01 5.01
CA PRO A 284 6.85 5.48 5.15
C PRO A 284 7.06 6.53 6.24
N LEU A 285 6.10 7.40 6.48
CA LEU A 285 6.12 8.39 7.55
C LEU A 285 6.33 7.74 8.93
N LEU A 286 5.70 6.59 9.15
CA LEU A 286 5.69 5.90 10.44
C LEU A 286 6.74 4.79 10.53
N PHE A 287 7.11 4.19 9.40
CA PHE A 287 8.03 3.06 9.37
C PHE A 287 9.43 3.42 8.84
N GLY A 288 9.63 4.64 8.35
CA GLY A 288 10.93 5.15 7.90
C GLY A 288 11.54 4.41 6.70
N SER A 289 10.72 3.68 5.95
CA SER A 289 11.18 2.81 4.85
C SER A 289 10.29 2.99 3.63
N ARG A 290 10.90 3.29 2.48
CA ARG A 290 10.22 3.46 1.19
C ARG A 290 10.41 2.25 0.30
N LEU A 291 9.95 2.31 -0.96
CA LEU A 291 9.85 1.15 -1.84
C LEU A 291 11.20 0.46 -2.12
N ALA A 292 12.26 1.20 -2.50
CA ALA A 292 13.57 0.61 -2.78
C ALA A 292 14.15 -0.10 -1.57
N ALA A 293 13.89 0.43 -0.36
CA ALA A 293 14.32 -0.19 0.87
C ALA A 293 13.66 -1.55 1.12
N GLN A 294 12.42 -1.79 0.66
CA GLN A 294 11.76 -3.10 0.78
C GLN A 294 12.49 -4.16 -0.06
N TYR A 295 12.93 -3.81 -1.25
CA TYR A 295 13.76 -4.69 -2.09
C TYR A 295 15.13 -4.93 -1.48
N GLU A 296 15.73 -3.91 -0.84
CA GLU A 296 16.99 -4.07 -0.11
C GLU A 296 16.83 -4.99 1.12
N LEU A 297 15.70 -4.93 1.83
CA LEU A 297 15.39 -5.88 2.90
C LEU A 297 15.29 -7.32 2.36
N ALA A 298 14.63 -7.52 1.20
CA ALA A 298 14.57 -8.83 0.55
C ALA A 298 15.97 -9.35 0.20
N ARG A 299 16.85 -8.51 -0.32
CA ARG A 299 18.26 -8.86 -0.61
C ARG A 299 19.00 -9.26 0.66
N ARG A 300 19.02 -8.37 1.66
CA ARG A 300 19.87 -8.50 2.84
C ARG A 300 19.42 -9.58 3.81
N HIS A 301 18.13 -9.68 4.07
CA HIS A 301 17.59 -10.53 5.12
C HIS A 301 17.01 -11.85 4.60
N HIS A 302 16.69 -11.92 3.30
CA HIS A 302 16.12 -13.13 2.71
C HIS A 302 16.98 -13.71 1.59
N GLY A 303 18.16 -13.13 1.32
CA GLY A 303 19.12 -13.65 0.34
C GLY A 303 18.59 -13.65 -1.09
N PHE A 304 17.69 -12.72 -1.45
CA PHE A 304 17.21 -12.60 -2.83
C PHE A 304 18.34 -12.13 -3.75
N THR A 305 18.57 -12.88 -4.80
CA THR A 305 19.48 -12.53 -5.89
C THR A 305 18.90 -11.43 -6.76
N ASP A 306 19.73 -10.75 -7.55
CA ASP A 306 19.26 -9.74 -8.51
C ASP A 306 18.21 -10.32 -9.48
N ALA A 307 18.34 -11.57 -9.91
CA ALA A 307 17.36 -12.25 -10.75
C ALA A 307 16.00 -12.42 -10.05
N GLU A 308 16.00 -12.80 -8.79
CA GLU A 308 14.77 -12.96 -7.97
C GLU A 308 14.16 -11.59 -7.65
N LEU A 309 14.96 -10.55 -7.39
CA LEU A 309 14.48 -9.18 -7.20
C LEU A 309 13.83 -8.63 -8.47
N ALA A 310 14.42 -8.92 -9.64
CA ALA A 310 13.81 -8.61 -10.92
C ALA A 310 12.47 -9.36 -11.10
N GLU A 311 12.37 -10.62 -10.65
CA GLU A 311 11.11 -11.36 -10.72
C GLU A 311 10.05 -10.77 -9.75
N LEU A 312 10.42 -10.37 -8.52
CA LEU A 312 9.51 -9.62 -7.63
C LEU A 312 9.00 -8.33 -8.29
N ALA A 313 9.89 -7.60 -8.97
CA ALA A 313 9.51 -6.41 -9.72
C ALA A 313 8.55 -6.74 -10.88
N ARG A 314 8.79 -7.83 -11.66
CA ARG A 314 7.86 -8.28 -12.70
C ARG A 314 6.49 -8.66 -12.12
N GLN A 315 6.46 -9.33 -10.96
CA GLN A 315 5.21 -9.70 -10.30
C GLN A 315 4.44 -8.47 -9.85
N SER A 316 5.11 -7.44 -9.31
CA SER A 316 4.44 -6.18 -8.95
C SER A 316 3.82 -5.50 -10.17
N VAL A 317 4.51 -5.48 -11.32
CA VAL A 317 4.00 -4.93 -12.59
C VAL A 317 2.81 -5.74 -13.11
N ARG A 318 2.89 -7.08 -13.08
CA ARG A 318 1.79 -7.96 -13.54
C ARG A 318 0.55 -7.84 -12.64
N GLY A 319 0.73 -7.66 -11.32
CA GLY A 319 -0.34 -7.47 -10.34
C GLY A 319 -0.98 -6.09 -10.37
N SER A 320 -0.39 -5.11 -11.08
CA SER A 320 -0.85 -3.73 -11.12
C SER A 320 -2.06 -3.51 -12.04
N ALA A 321 -2.75 -2.39 -11.83
CA ALA A 321 -3.76 -1.86 -12.75
C ALA A 321 -3.16 -1.03 -13.90
N ALA A 322 -1.84 -1.08 -14.10
CA ALA A 322 -1.17 -0.32 -15.14
C ALA A 322 -1.71 -0.70 -16.54
N PRO A 323 -1.88 0.27 -17.45
CA PRO A 323 -2.19 0.01 -18.85
C PRO A 323 -1.17 -0.92 -19.50
N GLU A 324 -1.57 -1.62 -20.53
CA GLU A 324 -0.76 -2.66 -21.18
C GLU A 324 0.56 -2.13 -21.75
N ASP A 325 0.56 -0.93 -22.31
CA ASP A 325 1.76 -0.25 -22.81
C ASP A 325 2.74 0.09 -21.69
N VAL A 326 2.24 0.59 -20.55
CA VAL A 326 3.05 0.86 -19.35
C VAL A 326 3.64 -0.44 -18.79
N ARG A 327 2.82 -1.51 -18.67
CA ARG A 327 3.32 -2.82 -18.22
C ARG A 327 4.43 -3.35 -19.12
N LYS A 328 4.25 -3.30 -20.45
CA LYS A 328 5.27 -3.73 -21.42
C LYS A 328 6.56 -2.94 -21.27
N SER A 329 6.46 -1.63 -21.13
CA SER A 329 7.62 -0.76 -20.93
C SER A 329 8.39 -1.10 -19.65
N LEU A 330 7.67 -1.28 -18.54
CA LEU A 330 8.29 -1.63 -17.26
C LEU A 330 8.94 -3.01 -17.29
N LEU A 331 8.28 -4.02 -17.89
CA LEU A 331 8.83 -5.36 -18.02
C LEU A 331 10.11 -5.38 -18.88
N ALA A 332 10.13 -4.65 -20.00
CA ALA A 332 11.33 -4.49 -20.82
C ALA A 332 12.46 -3.81 -20.04
N GLY A 333 12.15 -2.73 -19.29
CA GLY A 333 13.15 -2.06 -18.46
C GLY A 333 13.70 -2.95 -17.33
N ILE A 334 12.90 -3.88 -16.78
CA ILE A 334 13.39 -4.87 -15.80
C ILE A 334 14.38 -5.85 -16.49
N ASP A 335 14.07 -6.29 -17.71
CA ASP A 335 14.97 -7.17 -18.47
C ASP A 335 16.28 -6.47 -18.81
N ASP A 336 16.23 -5.20 -19.21
CA ASP A 336 17.41 -4.35 -19.45
C ASP A 336 18.23 -4.16 -18.16
N TRP A 337 17.56 -3.90 -17.04
CA TRP A 337 18.23 -3.76 -15.74
C TRP A 337 18.97 -5.05 -15.34
N LEU A 338 18.41 -6.21 -15.66
CA LEU A 338 19.04 -7.49 -15.34
C LEU A 338 20.20 -7.84 -16.31
N ALA A 339 20.14 -7.38 -17.56
CA ALA A 339 21.16 -7.63 -18.58
C ALA A 339 22.40 -6.73 -18.44
N GLY A 340 22.23 -5.45 -18.03
CA GLY A 340 23.31 -4.46 -17.84
C GLY A 340 24.05 -4.63 -16.54
#